data_3a62c51d17f36b95638cf45666397e79
#
_entry.id   3a62c51d17f36b95638cf45666397e79
#
_cell.length_a   1.000
_cell.length_b   1.000
_cell.length_c   1.000
_cell.angle_alpha   90.00
_cell.angle_beta   90.00
_cell.angle_gamma   90.00
#
_symmetry.space_group_name_H-M   'P 1'
#
loop_
_entity.id
_entity.type
_entity.pdbx_description
1 polymer ?
#
loop_
_entity_poly.entity_id
_entity_poly.type
_entity_poly.pdbx_seq_one_letter_code
_entity_poly.pdbx_strand_id
1 'polypeptide(L)'
;MLDDERNDVYLHVDARAVELFNQFKDFQLKKGKLIILKNRIAVHWGDLSQVEVEYRLFETALNNGPYAYYHLLSGVDLPIKTQDYIHEFFQKHAGKEFIGFWNEPSHRKDVYRKVYRYYLFTQYFKEGSSFVHGITAFTRNFFLGIQKLTKFKRKHDWDNFYKGFTWVSITNDFCHYLVDKKTDIMKTFRYTLCPDEIFIQTLIWNSPFRANIYDFS
;
A
#
# COMPACT_ATOMS: atom_id res chain seq x y z
N MET A 1 12.91 4.69 18.67
CA MET A 1 13.09 5.56 17.46
C MET A 1 11.78 6.23 17.07
N LEU A 2 10.65 5.52 17.02
CA LEU A 2 9.32 6.12 16.75
C LEU A 2 8.61 6.62 18.01
N ASP A 3 9.13 6.31 19.22
CA ASP A 3 8.56 6.68 20.51
C ASP A 3 8.86 8.15 20.82
N ASP A 4 8.00 9.03 20.32
CA ASP A 4 8.03 10.48 20.50
C ASP A 4 6.62 10.96 20.78
N GLU A 5 6.44 11.98 21.60
CA GLU A 5 5.12 12.51 22.01
C GLU A 5 4.31 13.09 20.82
N ARG A 6 5.00 13.42 19.73
CA ARG A 6 4.40 13.93 18.48
C ARG A 6 3.92 12.82 17.54
N ASN A 7 4.21 11.53 17.87
CA ASN A 7 3.91 10.40 17.00
C ASN A 7 2.89 9.47 17.64
N ASP A 8 1.90 9.08 16.87
CA ASP A 8 1.06 7.92 17.14
C ASP A 8 1.41 6.81 16.15
N VAL A 9 1.61 5.60 16.63
CA VAL A 9 2.02 4.45 15.82
C VAL A 9 0.84 3.49 15.68
N TYR A 10 0.47 3.18 14.44
CA TYR A 10 -0.58 2.23 14.11
C TYR A 10 0.07 0.95 13.56
N LEU A 11 -0.17 -0.18 14.22
CA LEU A 11 0.47 -1.44 13.89
C LEU A 11 -0.55 -2.49 13.47
N HIS A 12 -0.40 -3.03 12.27
CA HIS A 12 -1.02 -4.26 11.86
C HIS A 12 -0.02 -5.41 11.94
N VAL A 13 -0.37 -6.46 12.67
CA VAL A 13 0.36 -7.73 12.68
C VAL A 13 -0.42 -8.74 11.86
N ASP A 14 0.21 -9.40 10.89
CA ASP A 14 -0.45 -10.40 10.05
C ASP A 14 -1.28 -11.38 10.88
N ALA A 15 -2.50 -11.67 10.46
CA ALA A 15 -3.43 -12.53 11.21
C ALA A 15 -2.85 -13.92 11.51
N ARG A 16 -1.94 -14.42 10.67
CA ARG A 16 -1.25 -15.72 10.83
C ARG A 16 -0.14 -15.67 11.87
N ALA A 17 0.41 -14.48 12.16
CA ALA A 17 1.48 -14.28 13.13
C ALA A 17 0.91 -14.12 14.56
N VAL A 18 0.28 -15.17 15.09
CA VAL A 18 -0.41 -15.14 16.39
C VAL A 18 0.57 -14.93 17.54
N GLU A 19 1.71 -15.59 17.52
CA GLU A 19 2.74 -15.45 18.57
C GLU A 19 3.29 -14.02 18.61
N LEU A 20 3.62 -13.46 17.46
CA LEU A 20 4.09 -12.09 17.37
C LEU A 20 3.03 -11.10 17.88
N PHE A 21 1.76 -11.29 17.51
CA PHE A 21 0.68 -10.46 18.02
C PHE A 21 0.58 -10.53 19.55
N ASN A 22 0.69 -11.72 20.15
CA ASN A 22 0.63 -11.91 21.59
C ASN A 22 1.79 -11.23 22.33
N GLN A 23 2.97 -11.11 21.69
CA GLN A 23 4.10 -10.37 22.24
C GLN A 23 3.85 -8.86 22.27
N PHE A 24 3.15 -8.33 21.27
CA PHE A 24 2.95 -6.89 21.12
C PHE A 24 1.62 -6.37 21.66
N LYS A 25 0.59 -7.21 21.83
CA LYS A 25 -0.77 -6.78 22.19
C LYS A 25 -0.88 -5.89 23.44
N ASP A 26 0.04 -6.07 24.38
CA ASP A 26 0.09 -5.32 25.65
C ASP A 26 1.28 -4.34 25.68
N PHE A 27 2.03 -4.22 24.58
CA PHE A 27 3.17 -3.32 24.49
C PHE A 27 2.71 -1.87 24.42
N GLN A 28 3.39 -0.99 25.16
CA GLN A 28 3.12 0.44 25.17
C GLN A 28 4.40 1.23 24.89
N LEU A 29 4.26 2.32 24.16
CA LEU A 29 5.31 3.31 24.03
C LEU A 29 5.41 4.14 25.32
N LYS A 30 6.55 4.77 25.56
CA LYS A 30 6.77 5.60 26.77
C LYS A 30 6.29 7.04 26.58
N LYS A 31 6.30 7.55 25.35
CA LYS A 31 5.99 8.94 25.01
C LYS A 31 4.81 9.06 24.06
N GLY A 32 4.83 8.34 22.94
CA GLY A 32 3.76 8.31 21.97
C GLY A 32 2.71 7.26 22.28
N LYS A 33 1.73 7.09 21.38
CA LYS A 33 0.72 6.04 21.48
C LYS A 33 1.02 4.92 20.47
N LEU A 34 0.81 3.67 20.91
CA LEU A 34 0.79 2.52 20.01
C LEU A 34 -0.63 1.94 19.95
N ILE A 35 -1.20 1.97 18.76
CA ILE A 35 -2.52 1.41 18.46
C ILE A 35 -2.34 0.16 17.62
N ILE A 36 -2.56 -1.01 18.22
CA ILE A 36 -2.47 -2.29 17.52
C ILE A 36 -3.85 -2.67 17.02
N LEU A 37 -3.97 -2.87 15.70
CA LEU A 37 -5.22 -3.22 15.05
C LEU A 37 -5.69 -4.61 15.51
N LYS A 38 -6.90 -4.68 16.10
CA LYS A 38 -7.50 -5.95 16.52
C LYS A 38 -8.08 -6.74 15.35
N ASN A 39 -8.65 -6.05 14.37
CA ASN A 39 -9.21 -6.65 13.16
C ASN A 39 -8.10 -6.92 12.14
N ARG A 40 -7.33 -7.97 12.39
CA ARG A 40 -6.19 -8.37 11.57
C ARG A 40 -6.62 -9.20 10.37
N ILE A 41 -5.88 -9.09 9.27
CA ILE A 41 -6.05 -9.92 8.07
C ILE A 41 -4.75 -10.66 7.74
N ALA A 42 -4.88 -11.76 7.01
CA ALA A 42 -3.73 -12.41 6.38
C ALA A 42 -3.33 -11.59 5.15
N VAL A 43 -2.07 -11.19 5.08
CA VAL A 43 -1.52 -10.37 4.00
C VAL A 43 -0.66 -11.24 3.09
N HIS A 44 -1.06 -11.38 1.83
CA HIS A 44 -0.36 -12.23 0.87
C HIS A 44 0.45 -11.38 -0.11
N TRP A 45 1.65 -11.83 -0.43
CA TRP A 45 2.54 -11.10 -1.32
C TRP A 45 1.95 -10.95 -2.73
N GLY A 46 1.90 -9.72 -3.23
CA GLY A 46 1.38 -9.38 -4.56
C GLY A 46 -0.13 -9.48 -4.70
N ASP A 47 -0.84 -9.69 -3.60
CA ASP A 47 -2.30 -9.79 -3.53
C ASP A 47 -2.94 -8.47 -3.09
N LEU A 48 -4.23 -8.33 -3.35
CA LEU A 48 -5.01 -7.15 -2.94
C LEU A 48 -5.05 -6.95 -1.42
N SER A 49 -4.80 -7.99 -0.64
CA SER A 49 -4.72 -7.91 0.83
C SER A 49 -3.65 -6.93 1.33
N GLN A 50 -2.60 -6.65 0.53
CA GLN A 50 -1.62 -5.60 0.84
C GLN A 50 -2.28 -4.22 0.82
N VAL A 51 -3.06 -3.92 -0.20
CA VAL A 51 -3.84 -2.67 -0.29
C VAL A 51 -4.90 -2.58 0.81
N GLU A 52 -5.55 -3.71 1.11
CA GLU A 52 -6.56 -3.75 2.17
C GLU A 52 -5.98 -3.42 3.54
N VAL A 53 -4.79 -3.93 3.88
CA VAL A 53 -4.16 -3.62 5.17
C VAL A 53 -3.73 -2.16 5.26
N GLU A 54 -3.23 -1.58 4.17
CA GLU A 54 -2.89 -0.16 4.13
C GLU A 54 -4.12 0.73 4.37
N TYR A 55 -5.25 0.41 3.74
CA TYR A 55 -6.52 1.10 4.02
C TYR A 55 -6.95 0.98 5.47
N ARG A 56 -6.85 -0.21 6.07
CA ARG A 56 -7.20 -0.39 7.50
C ARG A 56 -6.34 0.47 8.42
N LEU A 57 -5.05 0.61 8.11
CA LEU A 57 -4.14 1.47 8.85
C LEU A 57 -4.53 2.95 8.68
N PHE A 58 -4.71 3.42 7.45
CA PHE A 58 -5.11 4.81 7.18
C PHE A 58 -6.47 5.16 7.78
N GLU A 59 -7.49 4.31 7.61
CA GLU A 59 -8.82 4.51 8.21
C GLU A 59 -8.75 4.58 9.74
N THR A 60 -7.97 3.66 10.36
CA THR A 60 -7.82 3.67 11.82
C THR A 60 -7.11 4.94 12.28
N ALA A 61 -6.07 5.37 11.57
CA ALA A 61 -5.34 6.57 11.92
C ALA A 61 -6.20 7.84 11.73
N LEU A 62 -6.95 7.96 10.63
CA LEU A 62 -7.87 9.08 10.40
C LEU A 62 -8.93 9.20 11.50
N ASN A 63 -9.47 8.08 11.98
CA ASN A 63 -10.48 8.07 13.04
C ASN A 63 -9.93 8.53 14.42
N ASN A 64 -8.61 8.57 14.57
CA ASN A 64 -7.93 9.02 15.80
C ASN A 64 -7.19 10.35 15.63
N GLY A 65 -7.11 10.87 14.38
CA GLY A 65 -6.46 12.13 14.04
C GLY A 65 -7.25 13.39 14.43
N PRO A 66 -6.97 14.53 13.80
CA PRO A 66 -6.14 14.66 12.60
C PRO A 66 -4.63 14.65 12.86
N TYR A 67 -3.84 14.16 11.90
CA TYR A 67 -2.38 14.25 11.87
C TYR A 67 -1.94 15.10 10.68
N ALA A 68 -0.82 15.82 10.80
CA ALA A 68 -0.27 16.58 9.69
C ALA A 68 0.17 15.67 8.53
N TYR A 69 0.77 14.52 8.88
CA TYR A 69 1.23 13.51 7.93
C TYR A 69 0.94 12.09 8.41
N TYR A 70 0.75 11.19 7.45
CA TYR A 70 0.64 9.75 7.62
C TYR A 70 1.80 9.09 6.88
N HIS A 71 2.64 8.36 7.61
CA HIS A 71 3.82 7.67 7.09
C HIS A 71 3.56 6.17 7.03
N LEU A 72 3.59 5.58 5.85
CA LEU A 72 3.49 4.14 5.69
C LEU A 72 4.89 3.51 5.75
N LEU A 73 5.08 2.59 6.69
CA LEU A 73 6.33 1.89 6.95
C LEU A 73 6.09 0.38 7.02
N SER A 74 7.10 -0.43 6.71
CA SER A 74 7.07 -1.86 7.02
C SER A 74 7.67 -2.15 8.40
N GLY A 75 7.51 -3.39 8.87
CA GLY A 75 8.10 -3.83 10.13
C GLY A 75 9.64 -3.90 10.14
N VAL A 76 10.29 -3.67 8.99
CA VAL A 76 11.77 -3.66 8.87
C VAL A 76 12.33 -2.28 8.57
N ASP A 77 11.48 -1.28 8.36
CA ASP A 77 11.91 0.09 8.10
C ASP A 77 12.19 0.82 9.41
N LEU A 78 13.25 1.61 9.43
CA LEU A 78 13.63 2.43 10.57
C LEU A 78 13.97 3.85 10.13
N PRO A 79 13.57 4.87 10.90
CA PRO A 79 13.99 6.25 10.66
C PRO A 79 15.52 6.37 10.77
N ILE A 80 16.14 7.00 9.78
CA ILE A 80 17.60 7.25 9.76
C ILE A 80 17.98 8.65 10.23
N LYS A 81 17.00 9.44 10.63
CA LYS A 81 17.16 10.81 11.17
C LYS A 81 16.49 10.89 12.55
N THR A 82 16.87 11.92 13.32
CA THR A 82 16.20 12.22 14.59
C THR A 82 14.74 12.63 14.38
N GLN A 83 13.92 12.49 15.41
CA GLN A 83 12.52 12.91 15.33
C GLN A 83 12.39 14.41 15.06
N ASP A 84 13.23 15.24 15.68
CA ASP A 84 13.23 16.68 15.44
C ASP A 84 13.50 17.01 13.97
N TYR A 85 14.53 16.39 13.38
CA TYR A 85 14.82 16.57 11.95
C TYR A 85 13.62 16.16 11.06
N ILE A 86 12.98 15.04 11.37
CA ILE A 86 11.84 14.54 10.60
C ILE A 86 10.66 15.52 10.70
N HIS A 87 10.30 15.96 11.90
CA HIS A 87 9.20 16.90 12.11
C HIS A 87 9.47 18.27 11.45
N GLU A 88 10.67 18.80 11.60
CA GLU A 88 11.09 20.05 10.94
C GLU A 88 11.04 19.94 9.41
N PHE A 89 11.50 18.81 8.86
CA PHE A 89 11.45 18.56 7.42
C PHE A 89 10.02 18.58 6.90
N PHE A 90 9.11 17.85 7.52
CA PHE A 90 7.71 17.80 7.07
C PHE A 90 6.97 19.12 7.34
N GLN A 91 7.30 19.84 8.40
CA GLN A 91 6.78 21.18 8.65
C GLN A 91 7.23 22.16 7.55
N LYS A 92 8.50 22.15 7.18
CA LYS A 92 9.05 23.00 6.10
C LYS A 92 8.38 22.70 4.74
N HIS A 93 7.97 21.46 4.51
CA HIS A 93 7.35 21.02 3.26
C HIS A 93 5.86 20.72 3.43
N ALA A 94 5.19 21.43 4.34
CA ALA A 94 3.77 21.24 4.61
C ALA A 94 2.92 21.31 3.33
N GLY A 95 1.96 20.41 3.18
CA GLY A 95 1.09 20.32 2.01
C GLY A 95 1.70 19.56 0.81
N LYS A 96 2.94 19.04 0.93
CA LYS A 96 3.54 18.19 -0.11
C LYS A 96 3.29 16.71 0.15
N GLU A 97 3.08 15.96 -0.94
CA GLU A 97 2.89 14.51 -0.92
C GLU A 97 4.19 13.82 -1.33
N PHE A 98 4.76 13.01 -0.44
CA PHE A 98 6.01 12.30 -0.69
C PHE A 98 5.72 10.90 -1.21
N ILE A 99 5.55 10.81 -2.52
CA ILE A 99 5.17 9.60 -3.25
C ILE A 99 6.17 9.41 -4.38
N GLY A 100 6.94 8.33 -4.33
CA GLY A 100 7.94 8.02 -5.35
C GLY A 100 7.31 7.37 -6.60
N PHE A 101 7.87 7.66 -7.77
CA PHE A 101 7.45 7.13 -9.06
C PHE A 101 8.62 6.45 -9.78
N TRP A 102 8.31 5.35 -10.46
CA TRP A 102 9.23 4.67 -11.36
C TRP A 102 8.88 4.98 -12.81
N ASN A 103 9.66 5.84 -13.43
CA ASN A 103 9.35 6.41 -14.75
C ASN A 103 10.02 5.69 -15.94
N GLU A 104 10.81 4.65 -15.72
CA GLU A 104 11.48 3.92 -16.78
C GLU A 104 10.49 3.17 -17.70
N PRO A 105 10.82 3.03 -19.01
CA PRO A 105 9.96 2.32 -19.96
C PRO A 105 9.65 0.87 -19.59
N SER A 106 10.57 0.19 -18.88
CA SER A 106 10.39 -1.16 -18.34
C SER A 106 9.23 -1.24 -17.35
N HIS A 107 9.12 -0.24 -16.46
CA HIS A 107 8.06 -0.16 -15.45
C HIS A 107 6.70 0.10 -16.09
N ARG A 108 6.62 0.90 -17.14
CA ARG A 108 5.36 1.11 -17.88
C ARG A 108 4.83 -0.18 -18.50
N LYS A 109 5.72 -1.02 -19.07
CA LYS A 109 5.35 -2.34 -19.60
C LYS A 109 4.89 -3.29 -18.49
N ASP A 110 5.53 -3.25 -17.34
CA ASP A 110 5.17 -4.07 -16.18
C ASP A 110 3.79 -3.66 -15.64
N VAL A 111 3.53 -2.37 -15.43
CA VAL A 111 2.23 -1.83 -15.04
C VAL A 111 1.14 -2.26 -16.01
N TYR A 112 1.37 -2.06 -17.31
CA TYR A 112 0.42 -2.48 -18.32
C TYR A 112 0.08 -3.97 -18.23
N ARG A 113 1.10 -4.83 -18.07
CA ARG A 113 0.90 -6.28 -17.93
C ARG A 113 0.10 -6.62 -16.68
N LYS A 114 0.39 -5.98 -15.54
CA LYS A 114 -0.23 -6.26 -14.24
C LYS A 114 -1.68 -5.78 -14.17
N VAL A 115 -1.98 -4.62 -14.73
CA VAL A 115 -3.28 -3.97 -14.62
C VAL A 115 -4.27 -4.47 -15.68
N TYR A 116 -3.84 -4.60 -16.95
CA TYR A 116 -4.74 -4.94 -18.06
C TYR A 116 -4.97 -6.44 -18.27
N ARG A 117 -4.49 -7.28 -17.34
CA ARG A 117 -4.78 -8.72 -17.30
C ARG A 117 -5.44 -9.09 -15.99
N TYR A 118 -6.20 -10.20 -16.02
CA TYR A 118 -6.71 -10.81 -14.81
C TYR A 118 -5.68 -11.77 -14.23
N TYR A 119 -5.23 -11.49 -13.01
CA TYR A 119 -4.42 -12.42 -12.23
C TYR A 119 -5.33 -13.12 -11.22
N LEU A 120 -5.48 -14.44 -11.40
CA LEU A 120 -6.26 -15.28 -10.50
C LEU A 120 -5.34 -15.89 -9.43
N PHE A 121 -5.90 -16.10 -8.23
CA PHE A 121 -5.22 -16.78 -7.14
C PHE A 121 -3.93 -16.09 -6.69
N THR A 122 -3.94 -14.76 -6.64
CA THR A 122 -2.77 -13.94 -6.24
C THR A 122 -2.30 -14.28 -4.83
N GLN A 123 -3.20 -14.65 -3.91
CA GLN A 123 -2.88 -15.07 -2.55
C GLN A 123 -1.99 -16.34 -2.49
N TYR A 124 -1.98 -17.15 -3.54
CA TYR A 124 -1.13 -18.35 -3.63
C TYR A 124 0.11 -18.15 -4.53
N PHE A 125 0.47 -16.91 -4.82
CA PHE A 125 1.59 -16.64 -5.74
C PHE A 125 2.93 -17.09 -5.18
N LYS A 126 3.17 -16.88 -3.89
CA LYS A 126 4.39 -17.33 -3.18
C LYS A 126 4.09 -18.28 -1.99
N GLU A 127 2.83 -18.52 -1.69
CA GLU A 127 2.39 -19.24 -0.50
C GLU A 127 1.51 -20.46 -0.87
N GLY A 128 1.44 -21.42 0.05
CA GLY A 128 0.66 -22.63 -0.08
C GLY A 128 1.51 -23.91 -0.10
N SER A 129 0.86 -25.06 0.05
CA SER A 129 1.56 -26.36 -0.15
C SER A 129 2.00 -26.48 -1.60
N SER A 130 3.06 -27.26 -1.84
CA SER A 130 3.60 -27.51 -3.21
C SER A 130 2.51 -27.91 -4.20
N PHE A 131 1.52 -28.69 -3.77
CA PHE A 131 0.40 -29.13 -4.59
C PHE A 131 -0.54 -28.00 -4.96
N VAL A 132 -1.00 -27.20 -3.96
CA VAL A 132 -1.88 -26.03 -4.16
C VAL A 132 -1.18 -25.00 -5.02
N HIS A 133 0.10 -24.72 -4.74
CA HIS A 133 0.91 -23.81 -5.53
C HIS A 133 1.04 -24.27 -6.99
N GLY A 134 1.27 -25.56 -7.23
CA GLY A 134 1.35 -26.12 -8.59
C GLY A 134 0.06 -25.94 -9.38
N ILE A 135 -1.09 -26.31 -8.80
CA ILE A 135 -2.40 -26.18 -9.46
C ILE A 135 -2.77 -24.71 -9.72
N THR A 136 -2.61 -23.86 -8.73
CA THR A 136 -2.94 -22.43 -8.88
C THR A 136 -2.01 -21.72 -9.86
N ALA A 137 -0.73 -22.07 -9.87
CA ALA A 137 0.24 -21.55 -10.84
C ALA A 137 -0.09 -22.02 -12.27
N PHE A 138 -0.41 -23.31 -12.46
CA PHE A 138 -0.82 -23.85 -13.75
C PHE A 138 -2.07 -23.16 -14.27
N THR A 139 -3.12 -23.10 -13.45
CA THR A 139 -4.41 -22.46 -13.82
C THR A 139 -4.23 -20.98 -14.16
N ARG A 140 -3.47 -20.26 -13.35
CA ARG A 140 -3.15 -18.86 -13.60
C ARG A 140 -2.39 -18.67 -14.92
N ASN A 141 -1.33 -19.45 -15.14
CA ASN A 141 -0.51 -19.33 -16.35
C ASN A 141 -1.28 -19.71 -17.62
N PHE A 142 -2.12 -20.75 -17.54
CA PHE A 142 -3.02 -21.14 -18.62
C PHE A 142 -4.00 -20.00 -18.96
N PHE A 143 -4.63 -19.40 -17.96
CA PHE A 143 -5.55 -18.30 -18.13
C PHE A 143 -4.86 -17.03 -18.68
N LEU A 144 -3.64 -16.72 -18.21
CA LEU A 144 -2.81 -15.64 -18.77
C LEU A 144 -2.43 -15.90 -20.24
N GLY A 145 -2.17 -17.17 -20.58
CA GLY A 145 -1.90 -17.61 -21.95
C GLY A 145 -3.09 -17.35 -22.88
N ILE A 146 -4.32 -17.70 -22.44
CA ILE A 146 -5.55 -17.42 -23.19
C ILE A 146 -5.74 -15.93 -23.38
N GLN A 147 -5.59 -15.11 -22.32
CA GLN A 147 -5.69 -13.65 -22.42
C GLN A 147 -4.69 -13.05 -23.42
N LYS A 148 -3.47 -13.62 -23.47
CA LYS A 148 -2.44 -13.19 -24.43
C LYS A 148 -2.82 -13.57 -25.87
N LEU A 149 -3.31 -14.79 -26.08
CA LEU A 149 -3.71 -15.31 -27.40
C LEU A 149 -4.90 -14.54 -27.96
N THR A 150 -5.92 -14.30 -27.15
CA THR A 150 -7.14 -13.55 -27.54
C THR A 150 -6.95 -12.03 -27.56
N LYS A 151 -5.77 -11.54 -27.15
CA LYS A 151 -5.48 -10.10 -26.97
C LYS A 151 -6.48 -9.41 -26.03
N PHE A 152 -7.10 -10.18 -25.12
CA PHE A 152 -8.08 -9.65 -24.20
C PHE A 152 -7.42 -8.68 -23.21
N LYS A 153 -8.11 -7.55 -22.97
CA LYS A 153 -7.68 -6.52 -22.03
C LYS A 153 -8.82 -6.16 -21.09
N ARG A 154 -8.51 -6.02 -19.82
CA ARG A 154 -9.43 -5.45 -18.84
C ARG A 154 -9.72 -4.00 -19.23
N LYS A 155 -10.98 -3.60 -19.08
CA LYS A 155 -11.38 -2.20 -19.18
C LYS A 155 -11.32 -1.55 -17.79
N HIS A 156 -10.87 -0.33 -17.76
CA HIS A 156 -10.76 0.48 -16.55
C HIS A 156 -11.37 1.85 -16.80
N ASP A 157 -11.87 2.47 -15.74
CA ASP A 157 -12.40 3.84 -15.76
C ASP A 157 -11.27 4.89 -15.66
N TRP A 158 -10.02 4.45 -15.50
CA TRP A 158 -8.83 5.27 -15.34
C TRP A 158 -7.96 5.20 -16.59
N ASP A 159 -7.53 6.38 -17.07
CA ASP A 159 -6.77 6.47 -18.32
C ASP A 159 -5.31 6.06 -18.16
N ASN A 160 -4.71 6.35 -17.02
CA ASN A 160 -3.29 6.14 -16.78
C ASN A 160 -3.03 5.46 -15.45
N PHE A 161 -2.13 4.49 -15.49
CA PHE A 161 -1.65 3.78 -14.32
C PHE A 161 -0.17 4.04 -14.12
N TYR A 162 0.22 4.29 -12.88
CA TYR A 162 1.58 4.61 -12.48
C TYR A 162 2.05 3.66 -11.40
N LYS A 163 3.35 3.41 -11.37
CA LYS A 163 4.01 2.54 -10.41
C LYS A 163 5.08 3.30 -9.65
N GLY A 164 5.30 2.92 -8.39
CA GLY A 164 6.36 3.46 -7.56
C GLY A 164 6.60 2.64 -6.31
N PHE A 165 7.15 3.28 -5.30
CA PHE A 165 7.34 2.66 -4.00
C PHE A 165 6.01 2.55 -3.24
N THR A 166 5.84 1.46 -2.50
CA THR A 166 4.70 1.29 -1.58
C THR A 166 4.75 2.31 -0.44
N TRP A 167 5.97 2.66 0.00
CA TRP A 167 6.20 3.57 1.13
C TRP A 167 5.94 5.01 0.73
N VAL A 168 5.09 5.68 1.50
CA VAL A 168 4.66 7.05 1.23
C VAL A 168 4.58 7.85 2.52
N SER A 169 4.68 9.18 2.39
CA SER A 169 4.31 10.11 3.45
C SER A 169 3.32 11.10 2.87
N ILE A 170 2.08 11.03 3.32
CA ILE A 170 0.94 11.74 2.75
C ILE A 170 0.29 12.67 3.76
N THR A 171 -0.27 13.77 3.26
CA THR A 171 -0.98 14.76 4.08
C THR A 171 -2.33 14.23 4.58
N ASN A 172 -2.89 14.90 5.58
CA ASN A 172 -4.24 14.61 6.07
C ASN A 172 -5.29 14.67 4.94
N ASP A 173 -5.23 15.68 4.11
CA ASP A 173 -6.22 15.91 3.05
C ASP A 173 -6.16 14.82 1.98
N PHE A 174 -4.95 14.43 1.57
CA PHE A 174 -4.81 13.32 0.63
C PHE A 174 -5.16 11.97 1.27
N CYS A 175 -4.89 11.77 2.55
CA CYS A 175 -5.30 10.55 3.26
C CYS A 175 -6.84 10.42 3.30
N HIS A 176 -7.57 11.49 3.57
CA HIS A 176 -9.04 11.51 3.45
C HIS A 176 -9.49 11.15 2.03
N TYR A 177 -8.93 11.82 1.02
CA TYR A 177 -9.26 11.53 -0.38
C TYR A 177 -8.98 10.08 -0.75
N LEU A 178 -7.84 9.53 -0.29
CA LEU A 178 -7.47 8.12 -0.49
C LEU A 178 -8.54 7.19 0.08
N VAL A 179 -8.96 7.42 1.32
CA VAL A 179 -9.97 6.60 2.01
C VAL A 179 -11.35 6.71 1.33
N ASP A 180 -11.75 7.89 0.90
CA ASP A 180 -13.00 8.10 0.16
C ASP A 180 -13.04 7.31 -1.17
N LYS A 181 -11.89 7.10 -1.80
CA LYS A 181 -11.73 6.34 -3.06
C LYS A 181 -11.56 4.84 -2.87
N LYS A 182 -11.61 4.33 -1.64
CA LYS A 182 -11.39 2.91 -1.31
C LYS A 182 -12.18 1.95 -2.21
N THR A 183 -13.49 2.17 -2.35
CA THR A 183 -14.36 1.28 -3.12
C THR A 183 -13.92 1.18 -4.58
N ASP A 184 -13.60 2.30 -5.19
CA ASP A 184 -13.15 2.36 -6.59
C ASP A 184 -11.79 1.66 -6.75
N ILE A 185 -10.88 1.90 -5.83
CA ILE A 185 -9.55 1.27 -5.79
C ILE A 185 -9.66 -0.25 -5.62
N MET A 186 -10.40 -0.71 -4.63
CA MET A 186 -10.58 -2.15 -4.38
C MET A 186 -11.21 -2.87 -5.58
N LYS A 187 -12.18 -2.26 -6.24
CA LYS A 187 -12.78 -2.77 -7.49
C LYS A 187 -11.76 -2.81 -8.64
N THR A 188 -11.04 -1.71 -8.85
CA THR A 188 -10.07 -1.57 -9.95
C THR A 188 -8.93 -2.56 -9.84
N PHE A 189 -8.39 -2.74 -8.64
CA PHE A 189 -7.17 -3.53 -8.43
C PHE A 189 -7.41 -4.99 -8.02
N ARG A 190 -8.66 -5.43 -7.89
CA ARG A 190 -9.05 -6.77 -7.43
C ARG A 190 -8.28 -7.94 -8.07
N TYR A 191 -7.95 -7.83 -9.34
CA TYR A 191 -7.26 -8.87 -10.12
C TYR A 191 -5.90 -8.41 -10.62
N THR A 192 -5.31 -7.43 -9.97
CA THR A 192 -3.99 -6.87 -10.30
C THR A 192 -2.92 -7.56 -9.46
N LEU A 193 -1.79 -7.89 -10.05
CA LEU A 193 -0.63 -8.41 -9.32
C LEU A 193 0.20 -7.26 -8.77
N CYS A 194 0.59 -7.32 -7.49
CA CYS A 194 1.29 -6.27 -6.74
C CYS A 194 0.59 -4.90 -6.88
N PRO A 195 -0.67 -4.79 -6.46
CA PRO A 195 -1.42 -3.54 -6.59
C PRO A 195 -0.89 -2.44 -5.65
N ASP A 196 -0.24 -2.79 -4.55
CA ASP A 196 0.39 -1.93 -3.55
C ASP A 196 1.42 -0.97 -4.15
N GLU A 197 2.13 -1.39 -5.20
CA GLU A 197 3.11 -0.55 -5.92
C GLU A 197 2.45 0.37 -6.98
N ILE A 198 1.12 0.35 -7.14
CA ILE A 198 0.45 0.98 -8.28
C ILE A 198 -0.69 1.91 -7.84
N PHE A 199 -1.44 1.56 -6.80
CA PHE A 199 -2.73 2.22 -6.53
C PHE A 199 -2.59 3.65 -6.02
N ILE A 200 -1.67 3.94 -5.11
CA ILE A 200 -1.48 5.32 -4.58
C ILE A 200 -0.94 6.23 -5.69
N GLN A 201 0.06 5.76 -6.46
CA GLN A 201 0.63 6.53 -7.57
C GLN A 201 -0.42 6.82 -8.64
N THR A 202 -1.26 5.83 -8.94
CA THR A 202 -2.36 6.00 -9.90
C THR A 202 -3.40 6.97 -9.38
N LEU A 203 -3.78 6.84 -8.10
CA LEU A 203 -4.78 7.70 -7.47
C LEU A 203 -4.34 9.17 -7.47
N ILE A 204 -3.14 9.46 -6.94
CA ILE A 204 -2.67 10.85 -6.84
C ILE A 204 -2.48 11.49 -8.21
N TRP A 205 -1.96 10.73 -9.19
CA TRP A 205 -1.73 11.25 -10.53
C TRP A 205 -3.03 11.69 -11.22
N ASN A 206 -4.13 10.98 -10.96
CA ASN A 206 -5.46 11.27 -11.51
C ASN A 206 -6.33 12.11 -10.55
N SER A 207 -5.72 12.83 -9.62
CA SER A 207 -6.40 13.63 -8.61
C SER A 207 -5.94 15.09 -8.63
N PRO A 208 -6.68 16.01 -7.96
CA PRO A 208 -6.23 17.39 -7.77
C PRO A 208 -4.91 17.51 -6.99
N PHE A 209 -4.56 16.50 -6.19
CA PHE A 209 -3.34 16.47 -5.38
C PHE A 209 -2.06 16.25 -6.19
N ARG A 210 -2.15 15.96 -7.48
CA ARG A 210 -0.97 15.79 -8.34
C ARG A 210 0.01 16.96 -8.28
N ALA A 211 -0.50 18.19 -8.18
CA ALA A 211 0.33 19.41 -8.08
C ALA A 211 1.11 19.51 -6.76
N ASN A 212 0.73 18.71 -5.75
CA ASN A 212 1.34 18.71 -4.44
C ASN A 212 2.46 17.65 -4.31
N ILE A 213 2.68 16.81 -5.33
CA ILE A 213 3.75 15.81 -5.28
C ILE A 213 5.08 16.53 -5.06
N TYR A 214 5.85 16.05 -4.06
CA TYR A 214 7.18 16.56 -3.78
C TYR A 214 8.12 16.15 -4.91
N ASP A 215 8.86 17.13 -5.43
CA ASP A 215 9.88 16.88 -6.43
C ASP A 215 11.19 16.45 -5.73
N PHE A 216 11.65 15.24 -6.02
CA PHE A 216 12.89 14.68 -5.48
C PHE A 216 14.12 15.04 -6.31
N SER A 217 13.99 15.88 -7.36
CA SER A 217 15.10 16.33 -8.21
C SER A 217 16.00 17.37 -7.54
#